data_752de0fb75409a2545a0a71648d9b67c
#
_entry.id   752de0fb75409a2545a0a71648d9b67c
#
_cell.length_a   1.000
_cell.length_b   1.000
_cell.length_c   1.000
_cell.angle_alpha   90.00
_cell.angle_beta   90.00
_cell.angle_gamma   90.00
#
_symmetry.space_group_name_H-M   'P 1'
#
loop_
_entity.id
_entity.type
_entity.pdbx_description
1 polymer ?
#
loop_
_entity_poly.entity_id
_entity_poly.type
_entity_poly.pdbx_seq_one_letter_code
_entity_poly.pdbx_strand_id
1 'polypeptide(L)'
;ITLRRLQLLGHRPFTLAGGATGMVGDPSGRSEERNLLDAETLHHNVQSIKRQLERILDFEKGPTQATLVDNADWTRKFSMLDFLREVGKHITVNQMLAKDSVKSRIADANGLSYTEFSYMLLQANDFRHLAEHHDCEMQMGGSDQWGNITAGIDLIRKKLGRSAFGLTWPLVTRADGTKFGKTADGAIWLDARRTSPYQFRQYFVQIADADIEKMLLQFSLHPIEVIKEIVAEQKRSPEARIGQR
;
A
#
# COMPACT_ATOMS: atom_id res chain seq x y z
N ILE A 1 -5.52 -5.35 -5.84
CA ILE A 1 -5.56 -6.73 -6.40
C ILE A 1 -5.13 -7.74 -5.34
N THR A 2 -3.99 -7.61 -4.66
CA THR A 2 -3.54 -8.58 -3.63
C THR A 2 -4.60 -8.82 -2.54
N LEU A 3 -5.20 -7.76 -1.99
CA LEU A 3 -6.31 -7.88 -1.03
C LEU A 3 -7.51 -8.61 -1.63
N ARG A 4 -7.84 -8.37 -2.92
CA ARG A 4 -8.94 -9.07 -3.59
C ARG A 4 -8.66 -10.57 -3.73
N ARG A 5 -7.43 -10.95 -4.08
CA ARG A 5 -7.04 -12.37 -4.13
C ARG A 5 -7.23 -13.05 -2.77
N LEU A 6 -6.78 -12.42 -1.69
CA LEU A 6 -6.97 -12.95 -0.35
C LEU A 6 -8.45 -13.01 0.05
N GLN A 7 -9.24 -12.01 -0.35
CA GLN A 7 -10.69 -12.03 -0.13
C GLN A 7 -11.35 -13.21 -0.83
N LEU A 8 -10.96 -13.51 -2.08
CA LEU A 8 -11.44 -14.69 -2.83
C LEU A 8 -11.00 -16.02 -2.20
N LEU A 9 -9.90 -16.01 -1.43
CA LEU A 9 -9.43 -17.17 -0.69
C LEU A 9 -10.06 -17.30 0.72
N GLY A 10 -11.03 -16.46 1.05
CA GLY A 10 -11.76 -16.54 2.32
C GLY A 10 -11.29 -15.61 3.43
N HIS A 11 -10.31 -14.73 3.16
CA HIS A 11 -9.84 -13.76 4.14
C HIS A 11 -10.69 -12.49 4.17
N ARG A 12 -10.68 -11.80 5.30
CA ARG A 12 -11.35 -10.51 5.53
C ARG A 12 -10.36 -9.35 5.35
N PRO A 13 -10.38 -8.60 4.24
CA PRO A 13 -9.45 -7.51 4.03
C PRO A 13 -9.88 -6.23 4.76
N PHE A 14 -8.91 -5.57 5.40
CA PHE A 14 -9.01 -4.19 5.84
C PHE A 14 -8.28 -3.27 4.87
N THR A 15 -8.95 -2.21 4.43
CA THR A 15 -8.33 -1.13 3.68
C THR A 15 -8.24 0.09 4.58
N LEU A 16 -7.02 0.47 4.95
CA LEU A 16 -6.77 1.61 5.81
C LEU A 16 -6.59 2.88 4.98
N ALA A 17 -7.44 3.86 5.25
CA ALA A 17 -7.28 5.21 4.73
C ALA A 17 -6.47 6.06 5.72
N GLY A 18 -5.53 6.82 5.20
CA GLY A 18 -4.61 7.62 6.00
C GLY A 18 -5.14 9.01 6.36
N GLY A 19 -6.33 9.13 6.98
CA GLY A 19 -6.91 10.42 7.37
C GLY A 19 -6.10 11.17 8.43
N ALA A 20 -5.31 10.48 9.25
CA ALA A 20 -4.34 11.10 10.14
C ALA A 20 -2.93 11.09 9.54
N THR A 21 -2.46 9.94 9.07
CA THR A 21 -1.10 9.79 8.52
C THR A 21 -0.89 10.58 7.23
N GLY A 22 -1.94 10.88 6.47
CA GLY A 22 -1.89 11.78 5.32
C GLY A 22 -1.55 13.23 5.68
N MET A 23 -1.77 13.65 6.94
CA MET A 23 -1.34 14.96 7.45
C MET A 23 0.16 15.02 7.77
N VAL A 24 0.81 13.88 7.92
CA VAL A 24 2.23 13.75 8.29
C VAL A 24 3.09 13.44 7.05
N GLY A 25 2.64 12.48 6.23
CA GLY A 25 3.34 12.05 5.03
C GLY A 25 4.37 10.94 5.28
N ASP A 26 4.27 9.86 4.51
CA ASP A 26 5.20 8.72 4.56
C ASP A 26 6.49 9.06 3.80
N PRO A 27 7.68 9.01 4.44
CA PRO A 27 8.97 9.24 3.78
C PRO A 27 9.42 8.06 2.91
N SER A 28 8.80 6.88 3.02
CA SER A 28 9.24 5.66 2.34
C SER A 28 9.25 5.83 0.82
N GLY A 29 10.38 5.45 0.19
CA GLY A 29 10.54 5.49 -1.26
C GLY A 29 10.59 6.89 -1.89
N ARG A 30 10.90 7.95 -1.11
CA ARG A 30 10.98 9.35 -1.56
C ARG A 30 12.28 10.03 -1.13
N SER A 31 12.68 11.00 -1.93
CA SER A 31 13.82 11.88 -1.67
C SER A 31 13.43 13.24 -1.05
N GLU A 32 12.15 13.63 -1.16
CA GLU A 32 11.65 14.94 -0.72
C GLU A 32 10.49 14.80 0.27
N GLU A 33 10.34 15.78 1.15
CA GLU A 33 9.23 15.88 2.09
C GLU A 33 7.91 16.10 1.33
N ARG A 34 6.82 15.55 1.88
CA ARG A 34 5.48 15.74 1.30
C ARG A 34 4.91 17.09 1.69
N ASN A 35 4.22 17.73 0.74
CA ASN A 35 3.35 18.85 1.07
C ASN A 35 2.23 18.38 2.00
N LEU A 36 2.05 19.11 3.10
CA LEU A 36 0.99 18.84 4.06
C LEU A 36 -0.37 19.19 3.41
N LEU A 37 -1.32 18.28 3.55
CA LEU A 37 -2.69 18.47 3.06
C LEU A 37 -3.57 19.04 4.18
N ASP A 38 -4.48 19.94 3.83
CA ASP A 38 -5.54 20.36 4.75
C ASP A 38 -6.57 19.25 4.98
N ALA A 39 -7.37 19.39 6.04
CA ALA A 39 -8.31 18.36 6.47
C ALA A 39 -9.43 18.11 5.44
N GLU A 40 -9.87 19.13 4.70
CA GLU A 40 -10.93 19.02 3.69
C GLU A 40 -10.44 18.24 2.47
N THR A 41 -9.27 18.61 1.94
CA THR A 41 -8.60 17.89 0.84
C THR A 41 -8.36 16.43 1.21
N LEU A 42 -7.90 16.19 2.44
CA LEU A 42 -7.63 14.82 2.92
C LEU A 42 -8.92 13.99 3.01
N HIS A 43 -9.99 14.56 3.56
CA HIS A 43 -11.30 13.90 3.58
C HIS A 43 -11.81 13.59 2.17
N HIS A 44 -11.72 14.53 1.24
CA HIS A 44 -12.08 14.32 -0.16
C HIS A 44 -11.27 13.16 -0.79
N ASN A 45 -9.97 13.11 -0.52
CA ASN A 45 -9.10 12.05 -1.01
C ASN A 45 -9.48 10.68 -0.45
N VAL A 46 -9.76 10.57 0.85
CA VAL A 46 -10.23 9.34 1.51
C VAL A 46 -11.51 8.83 0.84
N GLN A 47 -12.51 9.71 0.64
CA GLN A 47 -13.77 9.33 -0.03
C GLN A 47 -13.56 8.92 -1.49
N SER A 48 -12.62 9.56 -2.18
CA SER A 48 -12.30 9.22 -3.58
C SER A 48 -11.61 7.87 -3.70
N ILE A 49 -10.70 7.54 -2.78
CA ILE A 49 -10.06 6.22 -2.70
C ILE A 49 -11.09 5.14 -2.38
N LYS A 50 -12.00 5.40 -1.43
CA LYS A 50 -13.09 4.48 -1.08
C LYS A 50 -13.89 4.05 -2.31
N ARG A 51 -14.38 5.02 -3.09
CA ARG A 51 -15.15 4.75 -4.32
C ARG A 51 -14.39 3.91 -5.35
N GLN A 52 -13.05 4.04 -5.40
CA GLN A 52 -12.23 3.23 -6.31
C GLN A 52 -12.03 1.81 -5.77
N LEU A 53 -11.88 1.65 -4.46
CA LEU A 53 -11.73 0.34 -3.80
C LEU A 53 -13.02 -0.49 -3.89
N GLU A 54 -14.19 0.13 -3.82
CA GLU A 54 -15.51 -0.50 -3.97
C GLU A 54 -15.70 -1.18 -5.33
N ARG A 55 -14.90 -0.83 -6.33
CA ARG A 55 -14.89 -1.51 -7.65
C ARG A 55 -14.04 -2.77 -7.67
N ILE A 56 -13.16 -2.95 -6.70
CA ILE A 56 -12.17 -4.04 -6.69
C ILE A 56 -12.47 -5.04 -5.57
N LEU A 57 -12.83 -4.52 -4.39
CA LEU A 57 -13.11 -5.32 -3.20
C LEU A 57 -14.61 -5.41 -2.98
N ASP A 58 -15.03 -6.51 -2.40
CA ASP A 58 -16.41 -6.75 -2.00
C ASP A 58 -16.62 -6.24 -0.57
N PHE A 59 -17.47 -5.23 -0.41
CA PHE A 59 -17.87 -4.63 0.87
C PHE A 59 -19.25 -5.11 1.33
N GLU A 60 -19.90 -6.04 0.60
CA GLU A 60 -21.19 -6.59 1.01
C GLU A 60 -21.06 -7.46 2.26
N LYS A 61 -22.13 -7.53 3.03
CA LYS A 61 -22.16 -8.33 4.26
C LYS A 61 -21.91 -9.80 3.96
N GLY A 62 -20.92 -10.35 4.64
CA GLY A 62 -20.54 -11.75 4.49
C GLY A 62 -19.26 -12.07 5.26
N PRO A 63 -18.83 -13.34 5.26
CA PRO A 63 -17.66 -13.78 6.04
C PRO A 63 -16.35 -13.16 5.55
N THR A 64 -16.28 -12.72 4.30
CA THR A 64 -15.11 -12.11 3.66
C THR A 64 -15.28 -10.62 3.37
N GLN A 65 -16.27 -9.97 3.99
CA GLN A 65 -16.56 -8.56 3.79
C GLN A 65 -15.31 -7.71 3.98
N ALA A 66 -14.97 -6.89 2.98
CA ALA A 66 -13.94 -5.87 3.12
C ALA A 66 -14.41 -4.75 4.08
N THR A 67 -13.47 -4.20 4.83
CA THR A 67 -13.76 -3.09 5.74
C THR A 67 -12.83 -1.92 5.41
N LEU A 68 -13.40 -0.74 5.15
CA LEU A 68 -12.64 0.50 5.10
C LEU A 68 -12.57 1.08 6.50
N VAL A 69 -11.37 1.41 6.94
CA VAL A 69 -11.10 2.10 8.19
C VAL A 69 -10.30 3.37 7.94
N ASP A 70 -10.52 4.40 8.75
CA ASP A 70 -9.75 5.64 8.71
C ASP A 70 -8.93 5.77 10.00
N ASN A 71 -7.62 5.87 9.89
CA ASN A 71 -6.76 5.98 11.08
C ASN A 71 -6.95 7.30 11.85
N ALA A 72 -7.64 8.28 11.30
CA ALA A 72 -8.06 9.46 12.03
C ALA A 72 -9.00 9.14 13.21
N ASP A 73 -9.79 8.06 13.13
CA ASP A 73 -10.77 7.68 14.15
C ASP A 73 -10.12 7.31 15.48
N TRP A 74 -8.92 6.78 15.48
CA TRP A 74 -8.18 6.43 16.70
C TRP A 74 -6.96 7.34 16.96
N THR A 75 -6.27 7.82 15.92
CA THR A 75 -5.07 8.62 16.08
C THR A 75 -5.38 10.00 16.68
N ARG A 76 -6.47 10.65 16.30
CA ARG A 76 -6.88 11.96 16.83
C ARG A 76 -7.26 11.92 18.31
N LYS A 77 -7.52 10.75 18.87
CA LYS A 77 -7.87 10.58 20.29
C LYS A 77 -6.64 10.58 21.22
N PHE A 78 -5.45 10.39 20.67
CA PHE A 78 -4.21 10.47 21.45
C PHE A 78 -3.82 11.94 21.70
N SER A 79 -3.56 12.27 22.97
CA SER A 79 -2.71 13.41 23.24
C SER A 79 -1.26 13.10 22.84
N MET A 80 -0.44 14.10 22.61
CA MET A 80 0.97 13.91 22.31
C MET A 80 1.68 13.10 23.43
N LEU A 81 1.36 13.37 24.69
CA LEU A 81 1.96 12.69 25.84
C LEU A 81 1.52 11.21 25.89
N ASP A 82 0.24 10.93 25.64
CA ASP A 82 -0.25 9.55 25.60
C ASP A 82 0.41 8.78 24.46
N PHE A 83 0.55 9.39 23.29
CA PHE A 83 1.19 8.74 22.15
C PHE A 83 2.67 8.39 22.44
N LEU A 84 3.42 9.33 23.03
CA LEU A 84 4.81 9.08 23.44
C LEU A 84 4.89 7.97 24.50
N ARG A 85 3.98 7.96 25.45
CA ARG A 85 3.92 6.96 26.54
C ARG A 85 3.49 5.59 26.04
N GLU A 86 2.45 5.51 25.21
CA GLU A 86 1.81 4.24 24.84
C GLU A 86 2.43 3.61 23.57
N VAL A 87 3.03 4.41 22.71
CA VAL A 87 3.65 3.96 21.46
C VAL A 87 5.16 4.23 21.47
N GLY A 88 5.54 5.47 21.66
CA GLY A 88 6.93 5.92 21.53
C GLY A 88 7.92 5.14 22.37
N LYS A 89 7.59 4.87 23.64
CA LYS A 89 8.48 4.14 24.57
C LYS A 89 8.82 2.71 24.12
N HIS A 90 8.02 2.11 23.25
CA HIS A 90 8.19 0.72 22.80
C HIS A 90 9.07 0.56 21.56
N ILE A 91 9.39 1.67 20.89
CA ILE A 91 10.20 1.69 19.66
C ILE A 91 11.43 2.59 19.92
N THR A 92 12.62 2.00 19.85
CA THR A 92 13.85 2.74 20.14
C THR A 92 14.30 3.56 18.94
N VAL A 93 14.96 4.71 19.23
CA VAL A 93 15.56 5.55 18.18
C VAL A 93 16.55 4.74 17.33
N ASN A 94 17.31 3.82 17.94
CA ASN A 94 18.24 2.98 17.19
C ASN A 94 17.51 2.06 16.16
N GLN A 95 16.34 1.53 16.51
CA GLN A 95 15.50 0.78 15.57
C GLN A 95 14.99 1.67 14.42
N MET A 96 14.65 2.93 14.73
CA MET A 96 14.21 3.89 13.72
C MET A 96 15.34 4.27 12.76
N LEU A 97 16.53 4.55 13.30
CA LEU A 97 17.73 4.91 12.52
C LEU A 97 18.26 3.74 11.68
N ALA A 98 18.01 2.50 12.06
CA ALA A 98 18.45 1.31 11.32
C ALA A 98 17.72 1.09 10.00
N LYS A 99 16.60 1.79 9.74
CA LYS A 99 15.81 1.62 8.51
C LYS A 99 16.48 2.25 7.30
N ASP A 100 16.40 1.57 6.17
CA ASP A 100 17.03 2.04 4.93
C ASP A 100 16.46 3.38 4.45
N SER A 101 15.14 3.57 4.56
CA SER A 101 14.50 4.85 4.22
C SER A 101 14.98 6.01 5.09
N VAL A 102 15.24 5.76 6.37
CA VAL A 102 15.76 6.75 7.31
C VAL A 102 17.24 7.02 7.06
N LYS A 103 18.06 5.96 6.89
CA LYS A 103 19.49 6.07 6.59
C LYS A 103 19.76 6.92 5.34
N SER A 104 19.02 6.65 4.26
CA SER A 104 19.19 7.38 3.00
C SER A 104 18.85 8.87 3.15
N ARG A 105 17.82 9.20 3.94
CA ARG A 105 17.36 10.58 4.14
C ARG A 105 18.26 11.37 5.13
N ILE A 106 18.81 10.72 6.17
CA ILE A 106 19.77 11.37 7.09
C ILE A 106 21.06 11.74 6.37
N ALA A 107 21.47 10.94 5.37
CA ALA A 107 22.65 11.22 4.58
C ALA A 107 22.43 12.32 3.52
N ASP A 108 21.17 12.71 3.25
CA ASP A 108 20.82 13.78 2.32
C ASP A 108 21.07 15.16 2.95
N ALA A 109 21.49 16.13 2.14
CA ALA A 109 21.73 17.50 2.57
C ALA A 109 20.50 18.20 3.19
N ASN A 110 19.28 17.80 2.76
CA ASN A 110 18.03 18.33 3.29
C ASN A 110 17.59 17.70 4.62
N GLY A 111 18.26 16.60 5.03
CA GLY A 111 17.94 15.90 6.26
C GLY A 111 16.56 15.21 6.26
N LEU A 112 16.11 14.85 7.47
CA LEU A 112 14.81 14.21 7.72
C LEU A 112 14.11 15.00 8.83
N SER A 113 12.90 15.49 8.57
CA SER A 113 12.11 16.18 9.59
C SER A 113 11.68 15.21 10.70
N TYR A 114 11.46 15.74 11.91
CA TYR A 114 10.92 14.93 13.01
C TYR A 114 9.55 14.33 12.65
N THR A 115 8.75 15.04 11.88
CA THR A 115 7.45 14.63 11.38
C THR A 115 7.57 13.36 10.54
N GLU A 116 8.43 13.37 9.52
CA GLU A 116 8.71 12.19 8.68
C GLU A 116 9.34 11.05 9.48
N PHE A 117 10.28 11.37 10.39
CA PHE A 117 10.95 10.39 11.25
C PHE A 117 9.95 9.65 12.14
N SER A 118 8.95 10.35 12.67
CA SER A 118 7.92 9.79 13.54
C SER A 118 6.84 8.98 12.81
N TYR A 119 6.74 9.09 11.48
CA TYR A 119 5.70 8.42 10.68
C TYR A 119 5.59 6.93 10.97
N MET A 120 6.71 6.25 11.12
CA MET A 120 6.76 4.83 11.42
C MET A 120 5.99 4.45 12.70
N LEU A 121 6.02 5.31 13.72
CA LEU A 121 5.31 5.09 14.97
C LEU A 121 3.78 5.11 14.75
N LEU A 122 3.31 5.99 13.87
CA LEU A 122 1.90 6.10 13.52
C LEU A 122 1.42 4.83 12.82
N GLN A 123 2.11 4.37 11.78
CA GLN A 123 1.74 3.14 11.07
C GLN A 123 1.88 1.89 11.95
N ALA A 124 2.88 1.83 12.82
CA ALA A 124 3.00 0.74 13.78
C ALA A 124 1.81 0.72 14.75
N ASN A 125 1.35 1.89 15.20
CA ASN A 125 0.17 2.00 16.06
C ASN A 125 -1.13 1.65 15.31
N ASP A 126 -1.23 1.97 14.03
CA ASP A 126 -2.38 1.57 13.19
C ASP A 126 -2.50 0.04 13.13
N PHE A 127 -1.39 -0.66 12.88
CA PHE A 127 -1.40 -2.12 12.86
C PHE A 127 -1.73 -2.72 14.23
N ARG A 128 -1.15 -2.17 15.31
CA ARG A 128 -1.50 -2.56 16.69
C ARG A 128 -2.99 -2.36 16.96
N HIS A 129 -3.56 -1.22 16.58
CA HIS A 129 -4.98 -0.92 16.77
C HIS A 129 -5.87 -1.93 16.05
N LEU A 130 -5.55 -2.22 14.78
CA LEU A 130 -6.30 -3.22 14.00
C LEU A 130 -6.15 -4.63 14.57
N ALA A 131 -4.97 -5.00 15.08
CA ALA A 131 -4.76 -6.28 15.74
C ALA A 131 -5.56 -6.40 17.05
N GLU A 132 -5.65 -5.33 17.82
CA GLU A 132 -6.32 -5.31 19.12
C GLU A 132 -7.85 -5.29 19.01
N HIS A 133 -8.39 -4.51 18.07
CA HIS A 133 -9.83 -4.24 17.98
C HIS A 133 -10.55 -4.95 16.84
N HIS A 134 -9.81 -5.49 15.88
CA HIS A 134 -10.37 -6.11 14.67
C HIS A 134 -9.77 -7.49 14.35
N ASP A 135 -8.92 -8.02 15.23
CA ASP A 135 -8.21 -9.30 15.04
C ASP A 135 -7.44 -9.37 13.72
N CYS A 136 -6.88 -8.25 13.29
CA CYS A 136 -6.05 -8.18 12.09
C CYS A 136 -4.66 -8.78 12.38
N GLU A 137 -4.33 -9.90 11.75
CA GLU A 137 -3.10 -10.64 12.01
C GLU A 137 -1.98 -10.32 11.02
N MET A 138 -2.30 -9.75 9.84
CA MET A 138 -1.30 -9.51 8.79
C MET A 138 -1.41 -8.10 8.22
N GLN A 139 -0.27 -7.41 8.12
CA GLN A 139 -0.14 -6.18 7.33
C GLN A 139 0.68 -6.44 6.08
N MET A 140 0.28 -5.83 4.95
CA MET A 140 0.95 -6.03 3.68
C MET A 140 1.15 -4.74 2.90
N GLY A 141 2.18 -4.73 2.04
CA GLY A 141 2.51 -3.56 1.24
C GLY A 141 3.60 -3.78 0.21
N GLY A 142 4.04 -2.73 -0.44
CA GLY A 142 5.26 -2.76 -1.26
C GLY A 142 6.52 -2.98 -0.42
N SER A 143 7.61 -3.37 -1.04
CA SER A 143 8.89 -3.62 -0.34
C SER A 143 9.42 -2.40 0.42
N ASP A 144 9.06 -1.19 -0.01
CA ASP A 144 9.37 0.07 0.68
C ASP A 144 8.68 0.19 2.05
N GLN A 145 7.59 -0.56 2.30
CA GLN A 145 6.82 -0.58 3.55
C GLN A 145 7.37 -1.56 4.59
N TRP A 146 8.33 -2.42 4.24
CA TRP A 146 8.83 -3.47 5.13
C TRP A 146 9.22 -2.95 6.51
N GLY A 147 9.92 -1.85 6.56
CA GLY A 147 10.35 -1.24 7.80
C GLY A 147 9.19 -0.75 8.69
N ASN A 148 8.13 -0.20 8.12
CA ASN A 148 6.95 0.23 8.87
C ASN A 148 6.14 -0.96 9.36
N ILE A 149 5.97 -1.99 8.52
CA ILE A 149 5.26 -3.23 8.85
C ILE A 149 5.94 -3.96 10.01
N THR A 150 7.26 -4.14 9.95
CA THR A 150 8.02 -4.83 11.03
C THR A 150 7.99 -4.09 12.35
N ALA A 151 7.93 -2.75 12.34
CA ALA A 151 7.73 -1.97 13.56
C ALA A 151 6.37 -2.23 14.19
N GLY A 152 5.33 -2.39 13.37
CA GLY A 152 3.99 -2.76 13.83
C GLY A 152 3.95 -4.15 14.45
N ILE A 153 4.57 -5.15 13.81
CA ILE A 153 4.71 -6.52 14.33
C ILE A 153 5.39 -6.49 15.71
N ASP A 154 6.50 -5.76 15.84
CA ASP A 154 7.24 -5.65 17.11
C ASP A 154 6.43 -4.95 18.20
N LEU A 155 5.67 -3.91 17.85
CA LEU A 155 4.78 -3.21 18.77
C LEU A 155 3.63 -4.11 19.26
N ILE A 156 3.02 -4.89 18.37
CA ILE A 156 1.97 -5.87 18.71
C ILE A 156 2.53 -6.90 19.69
N ARG A 157 3.69 -7.46 19.39
CA ARG A 157 4.36 -8.43 20.29
C ARG A 157 4.62 -7.83 21.67
N LYS A 158 5.16 -6.60 21.73
CA LYS A 158 5.50 -5.94 23.00
C LYS A 158 4.30 -5.54 23.85
N LYS A 159 3.22 -5.05 23.19
CA LYS A 159 2.05 -4.54 23.91
C LYS A 159 0.95 -5.56 24.13
N LEU A 160 0.72 -6.45 23.18
CA LEU A 160 -0.39 -7.39 23.20
C LEU A 160 0.04 -8.83 23.50
N GLY A 161 1.36 -9.13 23.47
CA GLY A 161 1.87 -10.49 23.59
C GLY A 161 1.43 -11.43 22.46
N ARG A 162 0.94 -10.87 21.34
CA ARG A 162 0.40 -11.61 20.20
C ARG A 162 1.42 -11.66 19.07
N SER A 163 1.34 -12.72 18.24
CA SER A 163 2.05 -12.80 16.96
C SER A 163 1.29 -12.04 15.90
N ALA A 164 2.03 -11.38 15.00
CA ALA A 164 1.49 -10.76 13.80
C ALA A 164 2.45 -11.00 12.63
N PHE A 165 1.95 -10.85 11.39
CA PHE A 165 2.67 -11.20 10.18
C PHE A 165 2.79 -10.00 9.25
N GLY A 166 3.84 -10.00 8.43
CA GLY A 166 4.06 -9.02 7.38
C GLY A 166 4.29 -9.70 6.05
N LEU A 167 3.71 -9.15 4.98
CA LEU A 167 3.94 -9.59 3.61
C LEU A 167 4.27 -8.39 2.75
N THR A 168 5.39 -8.45 2.05
CA THR A 168 5.75 -7.42 1.06
C THR A 168 6.03 -8.04 -0.30
N TRP A 169 5.83 -7.25 -1.34
CA TRP A 169 6.18 -7.59 -2.71
C TRP A 169 7.01 -6.48 -3.35
N PRO A 170 7.83 -6.81 -4.37
CA PRO A 170 8.59 -5.81 -5.11
C PRO A 170 7.68 -4.72 -5.69
N LEU A 171 8.16 -3.49 -5.71
CA LEU A 171 7.47 -2.40 -6.40
C LEU A 171 7.30 -2.75 -7.88
N VAL A 172 6.16 -2.34 -8.45
CA VAL A 172 5.85 -2.60 -9.84
C VAL A 172 6.72 -1.72 -10.73
N THR A 173 7.60 -2.37 -11.49
CA THR A 173 8.47 -1.73 -12.47
C THR A 173 8.29 -2.39 -13.83
N ARG A 174 8.59 -1.67 -14.91
CA ARG A 174 8.73 -2.23 -16.26
C ARG A 174 10.06 -2.99 -16.37
N ALA A 175 10.23 -3.75 -17.47
CA ALA A 175 11.46 -4.48 -17.75
C ALA A 175 12.69 -3.56 -17.85
N ASP A 176 12.51 -2.32 -18.28
CA ASP A 176 13.54 -1.28 -18.35
C ASP A 176 13.87 -0.63 -16.97
N GLY A 177 13.25 -1.10 -15.88
CA GLY A 177 13.43 -0.58 -14.53
C GLY A 177 12.61 0.69 -14.22
N THR A 178 11.90 1.26 -15.16
CA THR A 178 11.05 2.44 -14.92
C THR A 178 9.82 2.09 -14.09
N LYS A 179 9.31 3.08 -13.32
CA LYS A 179 8.13 2.87 -12.47
C LYS A 179 6.88 2.64 -13.33
N PHE A 180 6.15 1.56 -13.05
CA PHE A 180 4.88 1.27 -13.69
C PHE A 180 3.82 2.33 -13.33
N GLY A 181 2.88 2.59 -14.25
CA GLY A 181 1.77 3.53 -14.03
C GLY A 181 2.12 5.00 -14.28
N LYS A 182 3.39 5.32 -14.62
CA LYS A 182 3.76 6.64 -15.13
C LYS A 182 3.82 6.62 -16.64
N THR A 183 3.18 7.59 -17.29
CA THR A 183 3.28 7.86 -18.74
C THR A 183 3.92 9.22 -18.93
N ALA A 184 4.23 9.60 -20.19
CA ALA A 184 4.69 10.95 -20.53
C ALA A 184 3.68 12.02 -20.08
N ASP A 185 2.37 11.68 -20.09
CA ASP A 185 1.26 12.56 -19.72
C ASP A 185 0.85 12.43 -18.23
N GLY A 186 1.60 11.66 -17.40
CA GLY A 186 1.31 11.48 -15.99
C GLY A 186 0.96 10.04 -15.61
N ALA A 187 0.15 9.88 -14.56
CA ALA A 187 -0.25 8.58 -14.03
C ALA A 187 -1.52 8.04 -14.71
N ILE A 188 -1.62 6.70 -14.82
CA ILE A 188 -2.88 6.03 -15.16
C ILE A 188 -3.78 5.97 -13.92
N TRP A 189 -4.99 6.51 -14.05
CA TRP A 189 -5.95 6.61 -12.96
C TRP A 189 -7.08 5.60 -13.11
N LEU A 190 -7.56 5.05 -11.99
CA LEU A 190 -8.76 4.20 -11.95
C LEU A 190 -10.06 5.03 -12.07
N ASP A 191 -9.99 6.34 -11.90
CA ASP A 191 -11.12 7.25 -12.09
C ASP A 191 -11.29 7.57 -13.58
N ALA A 192 -12.42 7.16 -14.15
CA ALA A 192 -12.73 7.36 -15.57
C ALA A 192 -12.79 8.83 -16.02
N ARG A 193 -12.95 9.78 -15.07
CA ARG A 193 -12.91 11.21 -15.35
C ARG A 193 -11.49 11.72 -15.60
N ARG A 194 -10.46 10.99 -15.09
CA ARG A 194 -9.04 11.34 -15.21
C ARG A 194 -8.34 10.52 -16.30
N THR A 195 -8.70 9.26 -16.44
CA THR A 195 -8.23 8.36 -17.50
C THR A 195 -9.44 7.64 -18.07
N SER A 196 -9.80 7.92 -19.33
CA SER A 196 -10.97 7.29 -19.94
C SER A 196 -10.78 5.76 -20.00
N PRO A 197 -11.87 4.96 -20.03
CA PRO A 197 -11.78 3.51 -20.17
C PRO A 197 -10.99 3.07 -21.41
N TYR A 198 -11.10 3.85 -22.50
CA TYR A 198 -10.32 3.62 -23.72
C TYR A 198 -8.81 3.82 -23.47
N GLN A 199 -8.40 4.94 -22.88
CA GLN A 199 -6.99 5.22 -22.56
C GLN A 199 -6.43 4.18 -21.57
N PHE A 200 -7.24 3.80 -20.56
CA PHE A 200 -6.88 2.78 -19.60
C PHE A 200 -6.60 1.44 -20.29
N ARG A 201 -7.52 1.00 -21.16
CA ARG A 201 -7.35 -0.22 -21.95
C ARG A 201 -6.13 -0.12 -22.86
N GLN A 202 -5.94 1.01 -23.58
CA GLN A 202 -4.81 1.20 -24.49
C GLN A 202 -3.46 1.12 -23.77
N TYR A 203 -3.38 1.64 -22.55
CA TYR A 203 -2.18 1.51 -21.74
C TYR A 203 -1.76 0.06 -21.53
N PHE A 204 -2.69 -0.83 -21.19
CA PHE A 204 -2.41 -2.26 -21.00
C PHE A 204 -2.15 -2.97 -22.35
N VAL A 205 -2.87 -2.64 -23.39
CA VAL A 205 -2.63 -3.19 -24.73
C VAL A 205 -1.23 -2.85 -25.25
N GLN A 206 -0.65 -1.72 -24.86
CA GLN A 206 0.66 -1.26 -25.29
C GLN A 206 1.82 -1.76 -24.40
N ILE A 207 1.55 -2.58 -23.38
CA ILE A 207 2.61 -3.18 -22.54
C ILE A 207 3.51 -4.04 -23.41
N ALA A 208 4.82 -3.91 -23.20
CA ALA A 208 5.82 -4.71 -23.91
C ALA A 208 5.67 -6.20 -23.58
N ASP A 209 5.92 -7.07 -24.56
CA ASP A 209 5.78 -8.52 -24.37
C ASP A 209 6.66 -9.06 -23.23
N ALA A 210 7.83 -8.46 -23.00
CA ALA A 210 8.73 -8.80 -21.90
C ALA A 210 8.11 -8.58 -20.50
N ASP A 211 7.11 -7.71 -20.39
CA ASP A 211 6.44 -7.37 -19.11
C ASP A 211 5.17 -8.19 -18.86
N ILE A 212 4.63 -8.89 -19.87
CA ILE A 212 3.29 -9.50 -19.81
C ILE A 212 3.18 -10.51 -18.67
N GLU A 213 4.10 -11.43 -18.55
CA GLU A 213 4.06 -12.46 -17.49
C GLU A 213 4.03 -11.82 -16.10
N LYS A 214 4.90 -10.83 -15.86
CA LYS A 214 4.96 -10.08 -14.61
C LYS A 214 3.66 -9.33 -14.33
N MET A 215 3.09 -8.68 -15.35
CA MET A 215 1.86 -7.90 -15.22
C MET A 215 0.65 -8.80 -14.95
N LEU A 216 0.53 -9.93 -15.64
CA LEU A 216 -0.53 -10.91 -15.39
C LEU A 216 -0.43 -11.48 -13.98
N LEU A 217 0.78 -11.83 -13.50
CA LEU A 217 1.00 -12.31 -12.14
C LEU A 217 0.63 -11.25 -11.08
N GLN A 218 0.82 -9.97 -11.37
CA GLN A 218 0.55 -8.89 -10.41
C GLN A 218 -0.88 -8.38 -10.44
N PHE A 219 -1.50 -8.27 -11.61
CA PHE A 219 -2.78 -7.59 -11.80
C PHE A 219 -3.95 -8.49 -12.16
N SER A 220 -3.72 -9.69 -12.69
CA SER A 220 -4.80 -10.62 -13.01
C SER A 220 -5.37 -11.29 -11.76
N LEU A 221 -6.66 -11.63 -11.79
CA LEU A 221 -7.32 -12.50 -10.81
C LEU A 221 -7.46 -13.94 -11.29
N HIS A 222 -6.92 -14.27 -12.46
CA HIS A 222 -6.91 -15.64 -12.96
C HIS A 222 -6.05 -16.56 -12.08
N PRO A 223 -6.40 -17.86 -12.00
CA PRO A 223 -5.53 -18.90 -11.45
C PRO A 223 -4.17 -18.92 -12.16
N ILE A 224 -3.15 -19.37 -11.45
CA ILE A 224 -1.76 -19.37 -11.96
C ILE A 224 -1.60 -20.25 -13.21
N GLU A 225 -2.37 -21.34 -13.31
CA GLU A 225 -2.37 -22.25 -14.46
C GLU A 225 -2.87 -21.53 -15.72
N VAL A 226 -3.97 -20.77 -15.60
CA VAL A 226 -4.52 -19.95 -16.71
C VAL A 226 -3.52 -18.87 -17.13
N ILE A 227 -2.85 -18.22 -16.16
CA ILE A 227 -1.81 -17.22 -16.47
C ILE A 227 -0.66 -17.87 -17.27
N LYS A 228 -0.22 -19.06 -16.87
CA LYS A 228 0.83 -19.81 -17.61
C LYS A 228 0.42 -20.15 -19.04
N GLU A 229 -0.84 -20.55 -19.25
CA GLU A 229 -1.38 -20.83 -20.59
C GLU A 229 -1.41 -19.57 -21.46
N ILE A 230 -1.90 -18.44 -20.92
CA ILE A 230 -1.91 -17.14 -21.60
C ILE A 230 -0.48 -16.73 -21.99
N VAL A 231 0.49 -16.84 -21.07
CA VAL A 231 1.89 -16.51 -21.33
C VAL A 231 2.50 -17.42 -22.39
N ALA A 232 2.21 -18.72 -22.36
CA ALA A 232 2.68 -19.67 -23.37
C ALA A 232 2.11 -19.36 -24.75
N GLU A 233 0.84 -19.00 -24.83
CA GLU A 233 0.19 -18.61 -26.09
C GLU A 233 0.75 -17.29 -26.62
N GLN A 234 0.93 -16.30 -25.74
CA GLN A 234 1.57 -15.02 -26.10
C GLN A 234 2.99 -15.22 -26.68
N LYS A 235 3.76 -16.15 -26.13
CA LYS A 235 5.10 -16.48 -26.65
C LYS A 235 5.05 -17.16 -28.02
N ARG A 236 3.99 -17.92 -28.33
CA ARG A 236 3.79 -18.59 -29.63
C ARG A 236 3.34 -17.61 -30.71
N SER A 237 2.47 -16.66 -30.36
CA SER A 237 1.86 -15.70 -31.28
C SER A 237 1.86 -14.29 -30.70
N PRO A 238 3.02 -13.62 -30.61
CA PRO A 238 3.14 -12.29 -30.00
C PRO A 238 2.24 -11.23 -30.65
N GLU A 239 2.02 -11.34 -31.98
CA GLU A 239 1.18 -10.42 -32.76
C GLU A 239 -0.29 -10.46 -32.35
N ALA A 240 -0.77 -11.56 -31.78
CA ALA A 240 -2.15 -11.70 -31.31
C ALA A 240 -2.42 -10.88 -30.03
N ARG A 241 -1.35 -10.54 -29.27
CA ARG A 241 -1.40 -9.73 -28.05
C ARG A 241 -2.40 -10.26 -27.02
N ILE A 242 -2.45 -11.58 -26.85
CA ILE A 242 -3.44 -12.25 -25.98
C ILE A 242 -3.24 -11.85 -24.52
N GLY A 243 -1.98 -11.73 -24.07
CA GLY A 243 -1.65 -11.36 -22.70
C GLY A 243 -1.94 -9.90 -22.36
N GLN A 244 -2.06 -9.00 -23.37
CA GLN A 244 -2.39 -7.59 -23.19
C GLN A 244 -3.90 -7.31 -23.28
N ARG A 245 -4.70 -8.22 -23.80
CA ARG A 245 -6.15 -8.09 -24.00
C ARG A 245 -6.96 -8.66 -22.87
#